data_93912f686f8dbacd8fcfe5731f2d17bb
#
_entry.id   93912f686f8dbacd8fcfe5731f2d17bb
#
_cell.length_a   1.000
_cell.length_b   1.000
_cell.length_c   1.000
_cell.angle_alpha   90.00
_cell.angle_beta   90.00
_cell.angle_gamma   90.00
#
_symmetry.space_group_name_H-M   'P 1'
#
loop_
_entity.id
_entity.type
_entity.pdbx_description
1 polymer ?
#
loop_
_entity_poly.entity_id
_entity_poly.type
_entity_poly.pdbx_seq_one_letter_code
_entity_poly.pdbx_strand_id
1 'polypeptide(L)' 'VQDKEGNFGIDLGLTGVPESFVVDGKGNVRQHILGEINEERYNKQVLPCMTALREQAADAKIREVCQ' A
#
# COMPACT_ATOMS: atom_id res chain seq x y z
N VAL A 1 5.48 13.19 9.98
CA VAL A 1 4.29 13.80 9.37
C VAL A 1 3.19 12.81 9.29
N GLN A 2 2.06 13.16 9.82
CA GLN A 2 0.88 12.32 9.75
C GLN A 2 0.21 12.50 8.41
N ASP A 3 0.08 11.42 7.71
CA ASP A 3 -0.56 11.45 6.41
C ASP A 3 -1.90 10.75 6.52
N LYS A 4 -2.97 11.51 6.41
CA LYS A 4 -4.32 10.96 6.51
C LYS A 4 -4.67 10.09 5.32
N GLU A 5 -3.92 10.23 4.24
CA GLU A 5 -4.19 9.53 3.00
C GLU A 5 -3.50 8.17 2.92
N GLY A 6 -2.67 7.88 3.91
CA GLY A 6 -1.93 6.65 3.89
C GLY A 6 -0.55 6.82 3.27
N ASN A 7 0.29 5.82 3.45
CA ASN A 7 1.67 5.86 2.99
C ASN A 7 2.06 4.55 2.34
N PHE A 8 2.92 4.67 1.34
CA PHE A 8 3.55 3.52 0.70
C PHE A 8 5.02 3.51 1.11
N GLY A 9 5.51 2.34 1.52
CA GLY A 9 6.90 2.19 1.89
C GLY A 9 7.48 0.89 1.42
N ILE A 10 8.79 0.85 1.26
CA ILE A 10 9.52 -0.35 0.87
C ILE A 10 10.51 -0.67 1.97
N ASP A 11 10.52 -1.92 2.41
CA ASP A 11 11.44 -2.40 3.42
C ASP A 11 12.33 -3.48 2.81
N LEU A 12 13.63 -3.35 2.97
CA LEU A 12 14.58 -4.36 2.55
C LEU A 12 14.92 -5.24 3.75
N GLY A 13 14.47 -6.49 3.70
CA GLY A 13 14.76 -7.42 4.76
C GLY A 13 16.23 -7.78 4.82
N LEU A 14 16.60 -8.55 5.84
CA LEU A 14 18.00 -8.99 6.03
C LEU A 14 18.49 -9.82 4.87
N THR A 15 17.60 -10.51 4.18
CA THR A 15 17.95 -11.33 3.02
C THR A 15 18.05 -10.52 1.73
N GLY A 16 17.75 -9.24 1.79
CA GLY A 16 17.75 -8.39 0.61
C GLY A 16 16.50 -8.47 -0.25
N VAL A 17 15.51 -9.24 0.19
CA VAL A 17 14.24 -9.32 -0.54
C VAL A 17 13.39 -8.11 -0.18
N PRO A 18 12.97 -7.31 -1.17
CA PRO A 18 12.15 -6.13 -0.86
C PRO A 18 10.73 -6.52 -0.49
N GLU A 19 10.17 -5.79 0.47
CA GLU A 19 8.77 -5.94 0.86
C GLU A 19 8.17 -4.55 0.85
N SER A 20 6.97 -4.44 0.29
CA SER A 20 6.30 -3.14 0.18
C SER A 20 5.01 -3.16 0.98
N PHE A 21 4.68 -2.02 1.56
CA PHE A 21 3.51 -1.90 2.42
C PHE A 21 2.73 -0.65 2.06
N VAL A 22 1.41 -0.76 2.11
CA VAL A 22 0.55 0.40 2.08
C VAL A 22 -0.11 0.51 3.44
N VAL A 23 0.07 1.64 4.09
CA VAL A 23 -0.40 1.89 5.45
C VAL A 23 -1.43 3.02 5.39
N ASP A 24 -2.57 2.83 6.07
CA ASP A 24 -3.58 3.89 6.07
C ASP A 24 -3.22 5.01 7.04
N GLY A 25 -4.05 6.05 7.09
CA GLY A 25 -3.78 7.20 7.93
C GLY A 25 -3.85 6.90 9.42
N LYS A 26 -4.35 5.74 9.80
CA LYS A 26 -4.42 5.31 11.19
C LYS A 26 -3.26 4.42 11.59
N GLY A 27 -2.38 4.10 10.65
CA GLY A 27 -1.23 3.25 10.92
C GLY A 27 -1.46 1.78 10.68
N ASN A 28 -2.59 1.39 10.11
CA ASN A 28 -2.87 -0.01 9.81
C ASN A 28 -2.33 -0.39 8.44
N VAL A 29 -1.65 -1.54 8.36
CA VAL A 29 -1.17 -2.04 7.08
C VAL A 29 -2.36 -2.58 6.29
N ARG A 30 -2.56 -2.00 5.11
CA ARG A 30 -3.68 -2.39 4.26
C ARG A 30 -3.26 -3.29 3.11
N GLN A 31 -1.98 -3.25 2.74
CA GLN A 31 -1.48 -4.07 1.66
C GLN A 31 -0.03 -4.44 1.94
N HIS A 32 0.32 -5.67 1.63
CA HIS A 32 1.69 -6.15 1.78
C HIS A 32 2.06 -6.90 0.51
N ILE A 33 3.12 -6.48 -0.14
CA ILE A 33 3.56 -7.05 -1.39
C ILE A 33 4.98 -7.57 -1.20
N LEU A 34 5.19 -8.84 -1.49
CA LEU A 34 6.50 -9.46 -1.44
C LEU A 34 7.16 -9.38 -2.80
N GLY A 35 8.45 -9.09 -2.81
CA GLY A 35 9.23 -9.04 -4.04
C GLY A 35 9.32 -7.63 -4.60
N GLU A 36 10.02 -7.54 -5.73
CA GLU A 36 10.24 -6.24 -6.36
C GLU A 36 8.96 -5.65 -6.91
N ILE A 37 8.86 -4.33 -6.80
CA ILE A 37 7.78 -3.58 -7.41
C ILE A 37 8.37 -2.81 -8.59
N ASN A 38 7.81 -3.05 -9.78
CA ASN A 38 8.11 -2.23 -10.93
C ASN A 38 6.96 -1.23 -11.14
N GLU A 39 7.11 -0.36 -12.11
CA GLU A 39 6.13 0.68 -12.38
C GLU A 39 4.76 0.08 -12.70
N GLU A 40 4.73 -0.98 -13.49
CA GLU A 40 3.48 -1.62 -13.87
C GLU A 40 2.77 -2.18 -12.65
N ARG A 41 3.50 -2.89 -11.80
CA ARG A 41 2.92 -3.49 -10.61
C ARG A 41 2.42 -2.43 -9.64
N TYR A 42 3.18 -1.35 -9.49
CA TYR A 42 2.77 -0.23 -8.67
C TYR A 42 1.45 0.34 -9.18
N ASN A 43 1.36 0.61 -10.48
CA ASN A 43 0.17 1.21 -11.06
C ASN A 43 -1.05 0.30 -10.95
N LYS A 44 -0.86 -1.01 -11.01
CA LYS A 44 -1.98 -1.95 -10.97
C LYS A 44 -2.41 -2.33 -9.54
N GLN A 45 -1.46 -2.41 -8.63
CA GLN A 45 -1.74 -2.92 -7.29
C GLN A 45 -1.71 -1.85 -6.20
N VAL A 46 -0.72 -0.98 -6.25
CA VAL A 46 -0.52 -0.01 -5.19
C VAL A 46 -1.36 1.23 -5.40
N LEU A 47 -1.36 1.75 -6.61
CA LEU A 47 -2.05 3.01 -6.89
C LEU A 47 -3.55 2.96 -6.63
N PRO A 48 -4.27 1.88 -7.02
CA PRO A 48 -5.70 1.80 -6.68
C PRO A 48 -5.93 1.79 -5.18
N CYS A 49 -5.08 1.09 -4.42
CA CYS A 49 -5.19 1.06 -2.97
C CYS A 49 -4.95 2.45 -2.38
N MET A 50 -3.88 3.11 -2.80
CA MET A 50 -3.58 4.45 -2.33
C MET A 50 -4.68 5.43 -2.67
N THR A 51 -5.24 5.33 -3.87
CA THR A 51 -6.33 6.21 -4.30
C THR A 51 -7.57 6.00 -3.43
N ALA A 52 -7.91 4.74 -3.14
CA ALA A 52 -9.06 4.44 -2.29
C ALA A 52 -8.88 5.01 -0.89
N LEU A 53 -7.66 4.91 -0.34
CA LEU A 53 -7.38 5.47 0.97
C LEU A 53 -7.45 6.99 0.96
N ARG A 54 -6.94 7.60 -0.10
CA ARG A 54 -6.96 9.06 -0.25
C ARG A 54 -8.40 9.58 -0.35
N GLU A 55 -9.24 8.84 -1.04
CA GLU A 55 -10.65 9.21 -1.21
C GLU A 55 -11.49 8.82 -0.02
N GLN A 56 -10.90 8.17 0.96
CA GLN A 56 -11.61 7.68 2.14
C GLN A 56 -12.79 6.79 1.75
N ALA A 57 -12.52 5.88 0.82
CA ALA A 57 -13.53 4.94 0.36
C ALA A 57 -13.99 4.03 1.49
N ALA A 58 -15.13 3.37 1.30
CA ALA A 58 -15.65 2.43 2.28
C ALA A 58 -14.65 1.28 2.49
N ASP A 59 -14.66 0.72 3.72
CA ASP A 59 -13.75 -0.37 4.06
C ASP A 59 -13.84 -1.55 3.09
N ALA A 60 -15.04 -1.86 2.63
CA ALA A 60 -15.22 -2.96 1.70
C ALA A 60 -14.46 -2.72 0.40
N LYS A 61 -14.51 -1.50 -0.10
CA LYS A 61 -13.79 -1.15 -1.32
C LYS A 61 -12.28 -1.15 -1.07
N ILE A 62 -11.86 -0.62 0.06
CA ILE A 62 -10.43 -0.59 0.40
C ILE A 62 -9.88 -2.00 0.46
N ARG A 63 -10.60 -2.92 1.10
CA ARG A 63 -10.17 -4.31 1.16
C ARG A 63 -10.07 -4.94 -0.21
N GLU A 64 -10.98 -4.59 -1.10
CA GLU A 64 -10.99 -5.14 -2.44
C GLU A 64 -9.79 -4.68 -3.25
N VAL A 65 -9.48 -3.39 -3.21
CA VAL A 65 -8.39 -2.84 -4.03
C VAL A 65 -7.02 -2.93 -3.37
N CYS A 66 -6.98 -3.22 -2.07
CA CYS A 66 -5.71 -3.31 -1.32
C CYS A 66 -5.27 -4.75 -1.05
N GLN A 67 -5.84 -5.69 -1.72
CA GLN A 67 -5.44 -7.08 -1.53
C GLN A 67 -4.03 -7.35 -2.02
#